data_f6d10ea9bb8ca38f972aea85343e40df
#
_entry.id   f6d10ea9bb8ca38f972aea85343e40df
#
_cell.length_a   1.000
_cell.length_b   1.000
_cell.length_c   1.000
_cell.angle_alpha   90.00
_cell.angle_beta   90.00
_cell.angle_gamma   90.00
#
_symmetry.space_group_name_H-M   'P 1'
#
loop_
_entity.id
_entity.type
_entity.pdbx_description
1 polymer ?
#
loop_
_entity_poly.entity_id
_entity_poly.type
_entity_poly.pdbx_seq_one_letter_code
_entity_poly.pdbx_strand_id
1 'polypeptide(L)'
;RSSAASDVYKRQLQHSLNVYDCLRDYMDRSRVKELYNLTADDETITLISLLHDICKVNFYKTDYRTAKNDRGVWEKVPYYTIDDTLPYGHGEKSVYIITGFMRLTREEAFAIRFHMGFSGTEDINLVGRAFEKFPLAYALHAADMEASYFLER
;
A
#
# COMPACT_ATOMS: atom_id res chain seq x y z
N ARG A 1 -13.23 -23.68 2.15
CA ARG A 1 -14.15 -22.51 2.18
C ARG A 1 -13.49 -21.22 2.71
N SER A 2 -12.21 -21.27 3.06
CA SER A 2 -11.38 -20.16 3.53
C SER A 2 -10.49 -19.57 2.42
N SER A 3 -10.60 -20.04 1.17
CA SER A 3 -9.59 -19.78 0.13
C SER A 3 -9.56 -18.34 -0.35
N ALA A 4 -10.69 -17.69 -0.59
CA ALA A 4 -10.71 -16.38 -1.24
C ALA A 4 -10.22 -15.24 -0.33
N ALA A 5 -10.58 -15.22 0.97
CA ALA A 5 -10.05 -14.23 1.93
C ALA A 5 -8.54 -14.43 2.11
N SER A 6 -8.12 -15.69 2.28
CA SER A 6 -6.71 -16.04 2.40
C SER A 6 -5.93 -15.62 1.15
N ASP A 7 -6.52 -15.70 -0.03
CA ASP A 7 -5.88 -15.32 -1.28
C ASP A 7 -5.75 -13.79 -1.45
N VAL A 8 -6.70 -13.01 -0.94
CA VAL A 8 -6.58 -11.55 -0.90
C VAL A 8 -5.44 -11.14 0.01
N TYR A 9 -5.38 -11.67 1.23
CA TYR A 9 -4.30 -11.35 2.17
C TYR A 9 -2.92 -11.84 1.70
N LYS A 10 -2.86 -13.00 1.05
CA LYS A 10 -1.61 -13.48 0.43
C LYS A 10 -1.13 -12.54 -0.66
N ARG A 11 -2.02 -12.03 -1.50
CA ARG A 11 -1.69 -11.05 -2.53
C ARG A 11 -1.20 -9.74 -1.93
N GLN A 12 -1.83 -9.25 -0.86
CA GLN A 12 -1.38 -8.05 -0.17
C GLN A 12 0.00 -8.23 0.46
N LEU A 13 0.23 -9.36 1.11
CA LEU A 13 1.55 -9.66 1.66
C LEU A 13 2.60 -9.76 0.55
N GLN A 14 2.30 -10.46 -0.55
CA GLN A 14 3.20 -10.57 -1.69
C GLN A 14 3.49 -9.19 -2.30
N HIS A 15 2.46 -8.35 -2.45
CA HIS A 15 2.62 -6.97 -2.89
C HIS A 15 3.60 -6.20 -1.99
N SER A 16 3.40 -6.22 -0.68
CA SER A 16 4.29 -5.54 0.27
C SER A 16 5.75 -6.04 0.17
N LEU A 17 5.95 -7.34 -0.04
CA LEU A 17 7.28 -7.91 -0.27
C LEU A 17 7.89 -7.45 -1.61
N ASN A 18 7.09 -7.41 -2.67
CA ASN A 18 7.52 -6.90 -3.97
C ASN A 18 7.91 -5.41 -3.88
N VAL A 19 7.13 -4.61 -3.17
CA VAL A 19 7.45 -3.19 -2.93
C VAL A 19 8.75 -3.06 -2.14
N TYR A 20 8.97 -3.92 -1.14
CA TYR A 20 10.23 -3.94 -0.40
C TYR A 20 11.42 -4.20 -1.32
N ASP A 21 11.34 -5.21 -2.18
CA ASP A 21 12.42 -5.56 -3.10
C ASP A 21 12.67 -4.42 -4.10
N CYS A 22 11.62 -3.84 -4.67
CA CYS A 22 11.74 -2.69 -5.59
C CYS A 22 12.34 -1.46 -4.91
N LEU A 23 11.90 -1.14 -3.69
CA LEU A 23 12.43 0.01 -2.95
C LEU A 23 13.88 -0.20 -2.55
N ARG A 24 14.25 -1.41 -2.13
CA ARG A 24 15.63 -1.80 -1.86
C ARG A 24 16.52 -1.58 -3.08
N ASP A 25 16.13 -2.13 -4.22
CA ASP A 25 16.85 -1.97 -5.48
C ASP A 25 16.96 -0.49 -5.89
N TYR A 26 15.88 0.28 -5.75
CA TYR A 26 15.88 1.71 -6.02
C TYR A 26 16.89 2.46 -5.14
N MET A 27 16.85 2.22 -3.82
CA MET A 27 17.72 2.90 -2.85
C MET A 27 19.18 2.49 -2.96
N ASP A 28 19.48 1.31 -3.51
CA ASP A 28 20.86 0.82 -3.70
C ASP A 28 21.53 1.37 -4.95
N ARG A 29 20.81 2.03 -5.84
CA ARG A 29 21.38 2.64 -7.05
C ARG A 29 22.39 3.74 -6.65
N SER A 30 23.59 3.70 -7.24
CA SER A 30 24.62 4.73 -7.01
C SER A 30 24.08 6.14 -7.34
N ARG A 31 23.31 6.26 -8.41
CA ARG A 31 22.68 7.52 -8.79
C ARG A 31 21.77 8.10 -7.71
N VAL A 32 21.03 7.26 -7.00
CA VAL A 32 20.14 7.69 -5.90
C VAL A 32 20.96 8.17 -4.70
N LYS A 33 22.00 7.41 -4.34
CA LYS A 33 22.85 7.74 -3.19
C LYS A 33 23.73 8.98 -3.44
N GLU A 34 24.38 9.04 -4.61
CA GLU A 34 25.43 10.01 -4.89
C GLU A 34 24.89 11.29 -5.53
N LEU A 35 23.93 11.19 -6.44
CA LEU A 35 23.40 12.33 -7.18
C LEU A 35 22.15 12.91 -6.55
N TYR A 36 21.21 12.05 -6.11
CA TYR A 36 19.97 12.52 -5.48
C TYR A 36 20.13 12.78 -3.99
N ASN A 37 21.24 12.32 -3.40
CA ASN A 37 21.54 12.43 -1.97
C ASN A 37 20.38 11.89 -1.11
N LEU A 38 19.75 10.80 -1.58
CA LEU A 38 18.65 10.15 -0.90
C LEU A 38 19.15 8.89 -0.20
N THR A 39 19.02 8.84 1.10
CA THR A 39 19.41 7.72 1.94
C THR A 39 18.30 7.40 2.92
N ALA A 40 18.16 6.13 3.25
CA ALA A 40 17.32 5.64 4.32
C ALA A 40 17.98 4.40 4.93
N ASP A 41 17.77 4.17 6.22
CA ASP A 41 18.25 2.95 6.86
C ASP A 41 17.36 1.74 6.55
N ASP A 42 17.84 0.57 6.89
CA ASP A 42 17.15 -0.69 6.61
C ASP A 42 15.81 -0.80 7.35
N GLU A 43 15.73 -0.24 8.54
CA GLU A 43 14.50 -0.21 9.34
C GLU A 43 13.43 0.63 8.66
N THR A 44 13.77 1.84 8.23
CA THR A 44 12.86 2.73 7.51
C THR A 44 12.38 2.11 6.20
N ILE A 45 13.29 1.54 5.37
CA ILE A 45 12.93 0.87 4.11
C ILE A 45 11.96 -0.28 4.37
N THR A 46 12.24 -1.11 5.36
CA THR A 46 11.41 -2.24 5.73
C THR A 46 10.02 -1.78 6.20
N LEU A 47 9.98 -0.81 7.10
CA LEU A 47 8.76 -0.30 7.69
C LEU A 47 7.83 0.30 6.63
N ILE A 48 8.31 1.23 5.82
CA ILE A 48 7.46 1.91 4.84
C ILE A 48 7.01 0.97 3.73
N SER A 49 7.85 0.02 3.30
CA SER A 49 7.48 -0.95 2.27
C SER A 49 6.41 -1.92 2.74
N LEU A 50 6.58 -2.50 3.94
CA LEU A 50 5.68 -3.53 4.43
C LEU A 50 4.36 -2.96 4.96
N LEU A 51 4.35 -1.72 5.45
CA LEU A 51 3.21 -1.14 6.14
C LEU A 51 2.48 -0.03 5.37
N HIS A 52 2.94 0.37 4.17
CA HIS A 52 2.29 1.46 3.43
C HIS A 52 0.79 1.22 3.19
N ASP A 53 0.41 -0.03 2.98
CA ASP A 53 -0.94 -0.48 2.68
C ASP A 53 -1.64 -1.17 3.86
N ILE A 54 -1.18 -0.98 5.09
CA ILE A 54 -1.76 -1.62 6.29
C ILE A 54 -3.25 -1.27 6.48
N CYS A 55 -3.72 -0.19 5.90
CA CYS A 55 -5.12 0.20 5.87
C CYS A 55 -6.04 -0.85 5.22
N LYS A 56 -5.48 -1.73 4.38
CA LYS A 56 -6.22 -2.81 3.73
C LYS A 56 -6.45 -4.03 4.64
N VAL A 57 -5.78 -4.09 5.78
CA VAL A 57 -6.02 -5.13 6.80
C VAL A 57 -7.39 -4.89 7.43
N ASN A 58 -8.22 -5.92 7.50
CA ASN A 58 -9.62 -5.85 7.95
C ASN A 58 -10.53 -4.92 7.15
N PHE A 59 -10.11 -4.54 5.95
CA PHE A 59 -10.86 -3.67 5.05
C PHE A 59 -11.97 -4.43 4.30
N TYR A 60 -11.82 -5.74 4.13
CA TYR A 60 -12.75 -6.57 3.40
C TYR A 60 -13.63 -7.38 4.35
N LYS A 61 -14.93 -7.32 4.14
CA LYS A 61 -15.94 -8.10 4.82
C LYS A 61 -16.59 -9.09 3.83
N THR A 62 -16.87 -10.29 4.31
CA THR A 62 -17.64 -11.24 3.52
C THR A 62 -19.13 -10.93 3.68
N ASP A 63 -19.79 -10.65 2.56
CA ASP A 63 -21.23 -10.53 2.45
C ASP A 63 -21.77 -11.60 1.49
N TYR A 64 -23.10 -11.77 1.41
CA TYR A 64 -23.72 -12.82 0.61
C TYR A 64 -24.71 -12.21 -0.36
N ARG A 65 -24.61 -12.60 -1.63
CA ARG A 65 -25.60 -12.28 -2.66
C ARG A 65 -26.26 -13.56 -3.18
N THR A 66 -27.48 -13.43 -3.63
CA THR A 66 -28.18 -14.53 -4.28
C THR A 66 -27.77 -14.58 -5.76
N ALA A 67 -27.29 -15.72 -6.22
CA ALA A 67 -26.94 -15.96 -7.61
C ALA A 67 -27.45 -17.33 -8.07
N LYS A 68 -27.72 -17.49 -9.37
CA LYS A 68 -28.05 -18.78 -9.94
C LYS A 68 -26.77 -19.59 -10.17
N ASN A 69 -26.73 -20.82 -9.73
CA ASN A 69 -25.68 -21.76 -10.07
C ASN A 69 -25.86 -22.31 -11.50
N ASP A 70 -24.92 -23.13 -11.95
CA ASP A 70 -24.93 -23.76 -13.29
C ASP A 70 -26.15 -24.62 -13.55
N ARG A 71 -26.87 -25.03 -12.51
CA ARG A 71 -28.12 -25.81 -12.57
C ARG A 71 -29.38 -24.95 -12.53
N GLY A 72 -29.23 -23.61 -12.57
CA GLY A 72 -30.34 -22.65 -12.54
C GLY A 72 -31.00 -22.49 -11.16
N VAL A 73 -30.42 -23.03 -10.09
CA VAL A 73 -30.93 -22.93 -8.72
C VAL A 73 -30.33 -21.71 -8.05
N TRP A 74 -31.17 -20.94 -7.34
CA TRP A 74 -30.72 -19.79 -6.56
C TRP A 74 -29.99 -20.23 -5.29
N GLU A 75 -28.79 -19.76 -5.10
CA GLU A 75 -27.98 -20.01 -3.90
C GLU A 75 -27.33 -18.73 -3.38
N LYS A 76 -27.01 -18.72 -2.09
CA LYS A 76 -26.25 -17.64 -1.46
C LYS A 76 -24.76 -17.85 -1.75
N VAL A 77 -24.20 -16.94 -2.53
CA VAL A 77 -22.78 -16.94 -2.90
C VAL A 77 -22.08 -15.85 -2.11
N PRO A 78 -20.99 -16.17 -1.39
CA PRO A 78 -20.21 -15.17 -0.69
C PRO A 78 -19.48 -14.26 -1.69
N TYR A 79 -19.43 -12.96 -1.38
CA TYR A 79 -18.61 -11.99 -2.09
C TYR A 79 -17.96 -11.05 -1.09
N TYR A 80 -16.88 -10.38 -1.51
CA TYR A 80 -16.22 -9.40 -0.66
C TYR A 80 -16.80 -8.02 -0.90
N THR A 81 -17.11 -7.34 0.19
CA THR A 81 -17.47 -5.94 0.22
C THR A 81 -16.47 -5.17 1.07
N ILE A 82 -16.43 -3.88 0.87
CA ILE A 82 -15.59 -2.96 1.63
C ILE A 82 -16.34 -2.57 2.90
N ASP A 83 -15.70 -2.77 4.06
CA ASP A 83 -16.17 -2.28 5.36
C ASP A 83 -15.23 -1.19 5.86
N ASP A 84 -15.34 -0.01 5.26
CA ASP A 84 -14.49 1.13 5.59
C ASP A 84 -15.05 1.92 6.77
N THR A 85 -14.54 1.62 7.95
CA THR A 85 -14.95 2.27 9.20
C THR A 85 -14.19 3.56 9.50
N LEU A 86 -13.10 3.84 8.78
CA LEU A 86 -12.29 5.04 8.96
C LEU A 86 -12.32 5.90 7.68
N PRO A 87 -12.96 7.07 7.71
CA PRO A 87 -13.13 7.92 6.53
C PRO A 87 -11.87 8.74 6.20
N TYR A 88 -10.72 8.07 6.14
CA TYR A 88 -9.45 8.65 5.70
C TYR A 88 -9.06 8.12 4.32
N GLY A 89 -8.23 8.86 3.59
CA GLY A 89 -7.55 8.34 2.41
C GLY A 89 -6.62 7.17 2.76
N HIS A 90 -6.26 6.34 1.78
CA HIS A 90 -5.48 5.12 2.02
C HIS A 90 -4.19 5.35 2.80
N GLY A 91 -3.36 6.29 2.34
CA GLY A 91 -2.10 6.59 3.00
C GLY A 91 -2.29 7.19 4.39
N GLU A 92 -3.23 8.10 4.55
CA GLU A 92 -3.54 8.73 5.84
C GLU A 92 -4.05 7.71 6.85
N LYS A 93 -4.90 6.78 6.42
CA LYS A 93 -5.40 5.67 7.25
C LYS A 93 -4.27 4.75 7.70
N SER A 94 -3.34 4.40 6.81
CA SER A 94 -2.17 3.60 7.16
C SER A 94 -1.33 4.29 8.22
N VAL A 95 -1.03 5.56 8.07
CA VAL A 95 -0.30 6.35 9.08
C VAL A 95 -1.04 6.35 10.42
N TYR A 96 -2.35 6.59 10.41
CA TYR A 96 -3.16 6.58 11.62
C TYR A 96 -3.09 5.23 12.36
N ILE A 97 -3.22 4.12 11.63
CA ILE A 97 -3.15 2.77 12.20
C ILE A 97 -1.77 2.52 12.80
N ILE A 98 -0.69 2.80 12.06
CA ILE A 98 0.68 2.54 12.50
C ILE A 98 1.01 3.34 13.77
N THR A 99 0.62 4.61 13.82
CA THR A 99 0.92 5.48 14.97
C THR A 99 0.23 5.04 16.26
N GLY A 100 -0.79 4.18 16.19
CA GLY A 100 -1.37 3.52 17.36
C GLY A 100 -0.47 2.44 17.99
N PHE A 101 0.55 1.98 17.26
CA PHE A 101 1.44 0.90 17.71
C PHE A 101 2.89 1.34 17.83
N MET A 102 3.33 2.27 17.01
CA MET A 102 4.72 2.71 16.98
C MET A 102 4.83 4.16 16.53
N ARG A 103 6.00 4.73 16.79
CA ARG A 103 6.32 6.09 16.39
C ARG A 103 6.92 6.09 14.98
N LEU A 104 6.37 6.92 14.09
CA LEU A 104 6.95 7.17 12.78
C LEU A 104 7.80 8.44 12.81
N THR A 105 8.88 8.44 12.06
CA THR A 105 9.55 9.69 11.69
C THR A 105 8.65 10.48 10.74
N ARG A 106 8.94 11.77 10.59
CA ARG A 106 8.18 12.61 9.64
C ARG A 106 8.32 12.11 8.21
N GLU A 107 9.51 11.69 7.82
CA GLU A 107 9.78 11.16 6.48
C GLU A 107 9.01 9.86 6.22
N GLU A 108 9.01 8.93 7.17
CA GLU A 108 8.24 7.69 7.09
C GLU A 108 6.73 7.96 6.98
N ALA A 109 6.21 8.86 7.83
CA ALA A 109 4.79 9.21 7.82
C ALA A 109 4.36 9.82 6.48
N PHE A 110 5.15 10.74 5.92
CA PHE A 110 4.85 11.36 4.63
C PHE A 110 5.07 10.40 3.46
N ALA A 111 6.07 9.51 3.53
CA ALA A 111 6.25 8.47 2.52
C ALA A 111 5.03 7.57 2.43
N ILE A 112 4.53 7.07 3.56
CA ILE A 112 3.34 6.22 3.63
C ILE A 112 2.09 7.00 3.20
N ARG A 113 1.89 8.22 3.71
CA ARG A 113 0.72 9.02 3.37
C ARG A 113 0.57 9.27 1.88
N PHE A 114 1.65 9.61 1.20
CA PHE A 114 1.64 10.00 -0.21
C PHE A 114 2.09 8.91 -1.19
N HIS A 115 2.16 7.63 -0.74
CA HIS A 115 2.60 6.53 -1.61
C HIS A 115 1.72 6.34 -2.85
N MET A 116 0.43 6.67 -2.79
CA MET A 116 -0.47 6.63 -3.95
C MET A 116 -0.12 7.67 -5.02
N GLY A 117 0.69 8.67 -4.68
CA GLY A 117 1.08 9.71 -5.61
C GLY A 117 -0.12 10.40 -6.25
N PHE A 118 -0.02 10.66 -7.55
CA PHE A 118 -1.07 11.35 -8.32
C PHE A 118 -2.27 10.46 -8.67
N SER A 119 -2.22 9.17 -8.40
CA SER A 119 -3.34 8.23 -8.59
C SER A 119 -4.30 8.18 -7.40
N GLY A 120 -3.95 8.79 -6.28
CA GLY A 120 -4.80 8.88 -5.09
C GLY A 120 -5.85 9.98 -5.18
N THR A 121 -6.58 10.17 -4.08
CA THR A 121 -7.59 11.21 -3.91
C THR A 121 -7.03 12.53 -3.35
N GLU A 122 -5.74 12.58 -3.10
CA GLU A 122 -5.05 13.75 -2.57
C GLU A 122 -4.99 14.88 -3.59
N ASP A 123 -4.94 16.11 -3.09
CA ASP A 123 -4.70 17.28 -3.94
C ASP A 123 -3.33 17.17 -4.65
N ILE A 124 -3.33 17.35 -5.98
CA ILE A 124 -2.13 17.23 -6.82
C ILE A 124 -1.00 18.16 -6.33
N ASN A 125 -1.34 19.36 -5.87
CA ASN A 125 -0.34 20.30 -5.37
C ASN A 125 0.28 19.81 -4.05
N LEU A 126 -0.49 19.15 -3.20
CA LEU A 126 0.02 18.55 -1.98
C LEU A 126 0.96 17.38 -2.28
N VAL A 127 0.62 16.55 -3.25
CA VAL A 127 1.47 15.42 -3.69
C VAL A 127 2.82 15.94 -4.21
N GLY A 128 2.80 16.93 -5.10
CA GLY A 128 4.02 17.54 -5.63
C GLY A 128 4.91 18.10 -4.52
N ARG A 129 4.34 18.87 -3.60
CA ARG A 129 5.07 19.44 -2.45
C ARG A 129 5.60 18.35 -1.49
N ALA A 130 4.87 17.26 -1.32
CA ALA A 130 5.31 16.13 -0.51
C ALA A 130 6.54 15.46 -1.14
N PHE A 131 6.53 15.22 -2.44
CA PHE A 131 7.67 14.64 -3.16
C PHE A 131 8.90 15.54 -3.15
N GLU A 132 8.72 16.86 -3.30
CA GLU A 132 9.83 17.81 -3.19
C GLU A 132 10.46 17.85 -1.80
N LYS A 133 9.63 17.86 -0.77
CA LYS A 133 10.08 18.01 0.62
C LYS A 133 10.54 16.68 1.24
N PHE A 134 9.94 15.58 0.82
CA PHE A 134 10.20 14.22 1.30
C PHE A 134 10.42 13.26 0.12
N PRO A 135 11.61 13.27 -0.51
CA PRO A 135 11.89 12.46 -1.69
C PRO A 135 11.68 10.95 -1.47
N LEU A 136 11.75 10.48 -0.23
CA LEU A 136 11.43 9.10 0.12
C LEU A 136 9.97 8.73 -0.21
N ALA A 137 9.05 9.69 -0.18
CA ALA A 137 7.67 9.49 -0.62
C ALA A 137 7.60 9.18 -2.12
N TYR A 138 8.39 9.86 -2.94
CA TYR A 138 8.51 9.53 -4.36
C TYR A 138 9.13 8.14 -4.56
N ALA A 139 10.19 7.82 -3.84
CA ALA A 139 10.86 6.52 -3.97
C ALA A 139 9.92 5.35 -3.63
N LEU A 140 9.14 5.48 -2.57
CA LEU A 140 8.13 4.47 -2.20
C LEU A 140 7.02 4.38 -3.26
N HIS A 141 6.51 5.52 -3.75
CA HIS A 141 5.53 5.54 -4.84
C HIS A 141 6.05 4.85 -6.10
N ALA A 142 7.28 5.14 -6.51
CA ALA A 142 7.90 4.52 -7.67
C ALA A 142 8.05 3.00 -7.50
N ALA A 143 8.48 2.54 -6.31
CA ALA A 143 8.59 1.12 -5.98
C ALA A 143 7.24 0.40 -5.99
N ASP A 144 6.20 1.03 -5.46
CA ASP A 144 4.82 0.51 -5.49
C ASP A 144 4.29 0.37 -6.92
N MET A 145 4.51 1.37 -7.77
CA MET A 145 4.14 1.33 -9.18
C MET A 145 4.93 0.25 -9.94
N GLU A 146 6.22 0.10 -9.66
CA GLU A 146 7.06 -0.94 -10.27
C GLU A 146 6.56 -2.34 -9.87
N ALA A 147 6.29 -2.57 -8.59
CA ALA A 147 5.74 -3.82 -8.10
C ALA A 147 4.41 -4.15 -8.78
N SER A 148 3.48 -3.20 -8.78
CA SER A 148 2.12 -3.38 -9.31
C SER A 148 2.09 -3.62 -10.82
N TYR A 149 2.89 -2.89 -11.59
CA TYR A 149 2.80 -2.94 -13.06
C TYR A 149 3.79 -3.89 -13.72
N PHE A 150 4.86 -4.29 -13.05
CA PHE A 150 5.88 -5.17 -13.63
C PHE A 150 5.97 -6.55 -13.00
N LEU A 151 5.74 -6.68 -11.69
CA LEU A 151 5.87 -7.95 -10.99
C LEU A 151 4.53 -8.67 -10.78
N GLU A 152 3.42 -7.97 -10.77
CA GLU A 152 2.09 -8.50 -10.41
C GLU A 152 1.12 -8.58 -11.59
N ARG A 153 1.63 -8.81 -12.78
CA ARG A 153 0.85 -8.97 -14.01
C ARG A 153 0.10 -10.31 -14.06
#